data_ed07a2fc0f1bbc36aec763e743a1bedd
#
_entry.id   ed07a2fc0f1bbc36aec763e743a1bedd
#
_cell.length_a   1.000
_cell.length_b   1.000
_cell.length_c   1.000
_cell.angle_alpha   90.00
_cell.angle_beta   90.00
_cell.angle_gamma   90.00
#
_symmetry.space_group_name_H-M   'P 1'
#
loop_
_entity.id
_entity.type
_entity.pdbx_description
1 polymer ?
#
loop_
_entity_poly.entity_id
_entity_poly.type
_entity_poly.pdbx_seq_one_letter_code
_entity_poly.pdbx_strand_id
1 'polypeptide(L)'
;MSPTQRTLEHLRAAGYPLVQVVERWNPYAKVRQDLFGIVDVLAVVEAEIVAVQTTSTSNVAARIAKITDSPALPILRKAGVRVLVHGWAKRKGRWTLREVDLS
;
A
#
# COMPACT_ATOMS: atom_id res chain seq x y z
N MET A 1 -13.62 -7.77 -5.78
CA MET A 1 -12.95 -6.92 -4.79
C MET A 1 -11.52 -6.67 -5.23
N SER A 2 -11.07 -5.43 -5.23
CA SER A 2 -9.73 -5.03 -5.66
C SER A 2 -8.66 -5.35 -4.60
N PRO A 3 -7.36 -5.37 -4.96
CA PRO A 3 -6.29 -5.46 -3.99
C PRO A 3 -6.37 -4.38 -2.92
N THR A 4 -6.72 -3.15 -3.29
CA THR A 4 -6.89 -2.04 -2.35
C THR A 4 -7.98 -2.33 -1.32
N GLN A 5 -9.14 -2.83 -1.74
CA GLN A 5 -10.22 -3.19 -0.81
C GLN A 5 -9.83 -4.33 0.12
N ARG A 6 -9.08 -5.32 -0.37
CA ARG A 6 -8.59 -6.42 0.46
C ARG A 6 -7.61 -5.92 1.52
N THR A 7 -6.72 -5.00 1.14
CA THR A 7 -5.80 -4.36 2.08
C THR A 7 -6.54 -3.56 3.16
N LEU A 8 -7.58 -2.81 2.79
CA LEU A 8 -8.41 -2.10 3.78
C LEU A 8 -9.01 -3.07 4.80
N GLU A 9 -9.61 -4.16 4.35
CA GLU A 9 -10.19 -5.16 5.24
C GLU A 9 -9.14 -5.81 6.14
N HIS A 10 -8.00 -6.16 5.56
CA HIS A 10 -6.87 -6.78 6.29
C HIS A 10 -6.38 -5.88 7.43
N LEU A 11 -6.17 -4.60 7.15
CA LEU A 11 -5.68 -3.64 8.13
C LEU A 11 -6.71 -3.37 9.22
N ARG A 12 -7.99 -3.26 8.86
CA ARG A 12 -9.06 -3.11 9.84
C ARG A 12 -9.14 -4.33 10.76
N ALA A 13 -9.05 -5.52 10.20
CA ALA A 13 -9.05 -6.77 10.98
C ALA A 13 -7.81 -6.88 11.88
N ALA A 14 -6.70 -6.28 11.49
CA ALA A 14 -5.48 -6.22 12.29
C ALA A 14 -5.54 -5.19 13.43
N GLY A 15 -6.61 -4.39 13.51
CA GLY A 15 -6.84 -3.47 14.61
C GLY A 15 -6.45 -2.02 14.35
N TYR A 16 -6.19 -1.63 13.10
CA TYR A 16 -5.93 -0.23 12.78
C TYR A 16 -7.23 0.57 12.81
N PRO A 17 -7.37 1.54 13.71
CA PRO A 17 -8.63 2.31 13.84
C PRO A 17 -8.87 3.29 12.71
N LEU A 18 -7.83 3.76 12.05
CA LEU A 18 -7.94 4.66 10.90
C LEU A 18 -7.27 4.01 9.70
N VAL A 19 -8.05 3.74 8.67
CA VAL A 19 -7.56 3.17 7.42
C VAL A 19 -8.29 3.88 6.27
N GLN A 20 -7.54 4.42 5.32
CA GLN A 20 -8.15 5.15 4.21
C GLN A 20 -7.38 4.97 2.92
N VAL A 21 -8.12 4.89 1.82
CA VAL A 21 -7.55 4.97 0.47
C VAL A 21 -7.09 6.40 0.23
N VAL A 22 -5.83 6.56 -0.18
CA VAL A 22 -5.21 7.86 -0.43
C VAL A 22 -4.78 8.03 -1.89
N GLU A 23 -5.03 7.06 -2.75
CA GLU A 23 -4.93 7.24 -4.18
C GLU A 23 -6.19 7.97 -4.66
N ARG A 24 -6.05 8.81 -5.70
CA ARG A 24 -7.20 9.55 -6.22
C ARG A 24 -7.17 9.65 -7.73
N TRP A 25 -8.34 9.78 -8.33
CA TRP A 25 -8.50 9.99 -9.75
C TRP A 25 -8.13 11.42 -10.14
N ASN A 26 -7.27 11.54 -11.17
CA ASN A 26 -6.97 12.83 -11.79
C ASN A 26 -7.77 12.92 -13.10
N PRO A 27 -8.84 13.77 -13.17
CA PRO A 27 -9.68 13.84 -14.35
C PRO A 27 -8.99 14.49 -15.56
N TYR A 28 -7.96 15.29 -15.32
CA TYR A 28 -7.22 15.94 -16.40
C TYR A 28 -6.27 14.97 -17.09
N ALA A 29 -5.49 14.24 -16.32
CA ALA A 29 -4.57 13.24 -16.84
C ALA A 29 -5.25 11.88 -17.11
N LYS A 30 -6.48 11.69 -16.63
CA LYS A 30 -7.26 10.44 -16.74
C LYS A 30 -6.50 9.24 -16.18
N VAL A 31 -5.84 9.42 -15.04
CA VAL A 31 -5.09 8.38 -14.33
C VAL A 31 -5.35 8.46 -12.83
N ARG A 32 -5.15 7.35 -12.13
CA ARG A 32 -5.10 7.34 -10.68
C ARG A 32 -3.72 7.79 -10.23
N GLN A 33 -3.70 8.61 -9.19
CA GLN A 33 -2.47 9.11 -8.59
C GLN A 33 -2.36 8.65 -7.16
N ASP A 34 -1.27 7.96 -6.86
CA ASP A 34 -0.94 7.52 -5.51
C ASP A 34 -0.43 8.70 -4.69
N LEU A 35 -0.68 8.67 -3.40
CA LEU A 35 -0.12 9.68 -2.48
C LEU A 35 1.41 9.60 -2.54
N PHE A 36 2.07 10.73 -2.78
CA PHE A 36 3.52 10.82 -2.99
C PHE A 36 4.04 9.92 -4.12
N GLY A 37 3.15 9.51 -5.02
CA GLY A 37 3.47 8.62 -6.12
C GLY A 37 3.63 7.15 -5.77
N ILE A 38 3.53 6.76 -4.50
CA ILE A 38 3.83 5.38 -4.07
C ILE A 38 2.87 4.81 -3.02
N VAL A 39 1.90 5.56 -2.50
CA VAL A 39 1.02 5.09 -1.42
C VAL A 39 -0.42 5.02 -1.88
N ASP A 40 -1.05 3.87 -1.75
CA ASP A 40 -2.46 3.65 -2.08
C ASP A 40 -3.36 3.72 -0.85
N VAL A 41 -2.87 3.23 0.29
CA VAL A 41 -3.63 3.13 1.54
C VAL A 41 -2.76 3.62 2.69
N LEU A 42 -3.35 4.42 3.57
CA LEU A 42 -2.72 4.86 4.81
C LEU A 42 -3.47 4.28 5.99
N ALA A 43 -2.74 3.73 6.95
CA ALA A 43 -3.31 3.19 8.18
C ALA A 43 -2.60 3.78 9.38
N VAL A 44 -3.36 4.11 10.41
CA VAL A 44 -2.83 4.74 11.62
C VAL A 44 -3.34 4.00 12.85
N VAL A 45 -2.42 3.69 13.74
CA VAL A 45 -2.69 3.20 15.09
C VAL A 45 -1.79 3.98 16.04
N GLU A 46 -2.00 3.88 17.33
CA GLU A 46 -1.18 4.58 18.31
C GLU A 46 0.32 4.38 18.02
N ALA A 47 1.04 5.49 17.87
CA ALA A 47 2.48 5.54 17.62
C ALA A 47 2.97 4.89 16.33
N GLU A 48 2.07 4.53 15.41
CA GLU A 48 2.47 3.90 14.15
C GLU A 48 1.64 4.43 12.98
N ILE A 49 2.33 4.77 11.88
CA ILE A 49 1.72 5.11 10.60
C ILE A 49 2.26 4.14 9.56
N VAL A 50 1.34 3.49 8.84
CA VAL A 50 1.68 2.52 7.81
C VAL A 50 1.19 3.00 6.46
N ALA A 51 2.10 3.05 5.48
CA ALA A 51 1.82 3.44 4.11
C ALA A 51 1.93 2.20 3.22
N VAL A 52 0.88 1.84 2.51
CA VAL A 52 0.81 0.60 1.76
C VAL A 52 0.59 0.86 0.27
N GLN A 53 1.43 0.23 -0.56
CA GLN A 53 1.21 0.10 -1.99
C GLN A 53 0.52 -1.24 -2.22
N THR A 54 -0.62 -1.25 -2.91
CA THR A 54 -1.39 -2.47 -3.17
C THR A 54 -1.28 -2.90 -4.62
N THR A 55 -1.19 -4.20 -4.84
CA THR A 55 -1.09 -4.77 -6.18
C THR A 55 -1.43 -6.26 -6.16
N SER A 56 -1.37 -6.90 -7.31
CA SER A 56 -1.38 -8.37 -7.40
C SER A 56 0.02 -8.92 -7.10
N THR A 57 0.10 -10.16 -6.66
CA THR A 57 1.38 -10.81 -6.34
C THR A 57 2.35 -10.78 -7.52
N SER A 58 1.85 -10.92 -8.75
CA SER A 58 2.69 -10.90 -9.96
C SER A 58 3.40 -9.57 -10.19
N ASN A 59 2.92 -8.48 -9.62
CA ASN A 59 3.48 -7.14 -9.79
C ASN A 59 4.30 -6.66 -8.60
N VAL A 60 4.48 -7.47 -7.57
CA VAL A 60 5.18 -7.06 -6.35
C VAL A 60 6.61 -6.58 -6.64
N ALA A 61 7.37 -7.33 -7.44
CA ALA A 61 8.74 -6.95 -7.77
C ALA A 61 8.82 -5.58 -8.47
N ALA A 62 7.91 -5.31 -9.40
CA ALA A 62 7.85 -4.03 -10.10
C ALA A 62 7.49 -2.87 -9.16
N ARG A 63 6.61 -3.12 -8.20
CA ARG A 63 6.22 -2.11 -7.20
C ARG A 63 7.36 -1.83 -6.22
N ILE A 64 8.10 -2.85 -5.80
CA ILE A 64 9.29 -2.68 -4.96
C ILE A 64 10.31 -1.80 -5.68
N ALA A 65 10.59 -2.07 -6.96
CA ALA A 65 11.51 -1.27 -7.74
C ALA A 65 11.06 0.20 -7.85
N LYS A 66 9.77 0.42 -8.10
CA LYS A 66 9.19 1.77 -8.17
C LYS A 66 9.37 2.54 -6.85
N ILE A 67 9.08 1.88 -5.73
CA ILE A 67 9.16 2.50 -4.41
C ILE A 67 10.61 2.78 -4.01
N THR A 68 11.51 1.81 -4.21
CA THR A 68 12.94 1.99 -3.87
C THR A 68 13.61 3.07 -4.71
N ASP A 69 13.10 3.31 -5.91
CA ASP A 69 13.60 4.38 -6.78
C ASP A 69 12.96 5.75 -6.50
N SER A 70 11.96 5.80 -5.64
CA SER A 70 11.24 7.03 -5.32
C SER A 70 11.98 7.89 -4.31
N PRO A 71 12.08 9.21 -4.54
CA PRO A 71 12.65 10.12 -3.54
C PRO A 71 11.79 10.25 -2.28
N ALA A 72 10.53 9.82 -2.31
CA ALA A 72 9.66 9.85 -1.15
C ALA A 72 10.04 8.80 -0.10
N LEU A 73 10.62 7.67 -0.50
CA LEU A 73 10.91 6.57 0.43
C LEU A 73 11.86 6.96 1.57
N PRO A 74 13.04 7.57 1.30
CA PRO A 74 13.92 7.96 2.41
C PRO A 74 13.28 9.00 3.33
N ILE A 75 12.43 9.86 2.80
CA ILE A 75 11.73 10.88 3.60
C ILE A 75 10.72 10.20 4.55
N LEU A 76 9.93 9.26 4.02
CA LEU A 76 8.97 8.50 4.82
C LEU A 76 9.67 7.67 5.91
N ARG A 77 10.79 7.03 5.56
CA ARG A 77 11.60 6.27 6.52
C ARG A 77 12.09 7.15 7.67
N LYS A 78 12.62 8.32 7.36
CA LYS A 78 13.10 9.26 8.39
C LYS A 78 11.98 9.77 9.29
N ALA A 79 10.77 9.87 8.75
CA ALA A 79 9.59 10.26 9.52
C ALA A 79 9.03 9.13 10.39
N GLY A 80 9.61 7.92 10.31
CA GLY A 80 9.15 6.78 11.07
C GLY A 80 7.92 6.08 10.48
N VAL A 81 7.58 6.35 9.23
CA VAL A 81 6.47 5.69 8.54
C VAL A 81 6.92 4.31 8.07
N ARG A 82 6.14 3.27 8.39
CA ARG A 82 6.36 1.95 7.83
C ARG A 82 5.83 1.93 6.39
N VAL A 83 6.64 1.42 5.48
CA VAL A 83 6.27 1.34 4.06
C VAL A 83 6.17 -0.13 3.66
N LEU A 84 4.99 -0.53 3.22
CA LEU A 84 4.69 -1.92 2.88
C LEU A 84 4.19 -2.05 1.45
N VAL A 85 4.48 -3.18 0.83
CA VAL A 85 3.84 -3.61 -0.42
C VAL A 85 2.93 -4.79 -0.09
N HIS A 86 1.67 -4.72 -0.47
CA HIS A 86 0.69 -5.81 -0.35
C HIS A 86 0.40 -6.38 -1.73
N GLY A 87 0.83 -7.61 -1.95
CA GLY A 87 0.53 -8.36 -3.17
C GLY A 87 -0.52 -9.43 -2.88
N TRP A 88 -1.63 -9.37 -3.60
CA TRP A 88 -2.75 -10.28 -3.42
C TRP A 88 -2.84 -11.27 -4.58
N ALA A 89 -3.05 -12.54 -4.24
CA ALA A 89 -3.27 -13.59 -5.23
C ALA A 89 -4.31 -14.57 -4.71
N LYS A 90 -5.10 -15.13 -5.63
CA LYS A 90 -6.02 -16.21 -5.31
C LYS A 90 -5.32 -17.53 -5.57
N ARG A 91 -5.17 -18.35 -4.52
CA ARG A 91 -4.55 -19.67 -4.59
C ARG A 91 -5.47 -20.71 -3.99
N LYS A 92 -5.80 -21.76 -4.74
CA LYS A 92 -6.70 -22.83 -4.30
C LYS A 92 -8.02 -22.28 -3.73
N GLY A 93 -8.60 -21.29 -4.41
CA GLY A 93 -9.86 -20.66 -4.01
C GLY A 93 -9.76 -19.67 -2.86
N ARG A 94 -8.57 -19.42 -2.33
CA ARG A 94 -8.37 -18.47 -1.22
C ARG A 94 -7.51 -17.30 -1.64
N TRP A 95 -7.84 -16.12 -1.13
CA TRP A 95 -7.02 -14.94 -1.29
C TRP A 95 -5.88 -14.96 -0.28
N THR A 96 -4.66 -14.84 -0.79
CA THR A 96 -3.45 -14.85 0.02
C THR A 96 -2.71 -13.54 -0.14
N LEU A 97 -2.11 -13.08 0.96
CA LEU A 97 -1.34 -11.83 1.01
C LEU A 97 0.15 -12.15 1.05
N ARG A 98 0.90 -11.47 0.17
CA ARG A 98 2.34 -11.34 0.30
C ARG A 98 2.64 -9.92 0.76
N GLU A 99 3.18 -9.77 1.96
CA GLU A 99 3.57 -8.48 2.51
C GLU A 99 5.08 -8.33 2.45
N VAL A 100 5.55 -7.23 1.89
CA VAL A 100 6.97 -6.88 1.84
C VAL A 100 7.15 -5.56 2.59
N ASP A 101 8.02 -5.56 3.58
CA ASP A 101 8.32 -4.39 4.40
C ASP A 101 9.56 -3.69 3.84
N LEU A 102 9.39 -2.44 3.41
CA LEU A 102 10.44 -1.59 2.87
C LEU A 102 10.86 -0.47 3.84
N SER A 103 10.48 -0.60 5.09
CA SER A 103 10.77 0.39 6.13
C SER A 103 12.26 0.54 6.42
#